data_955d27a44ced66942024d382d3e5e5e2
#
_entry.id   955d27a44ced66942024d382d3e5e5e2
#
_cell.length_a   1.000
_cell.length_b   1.000
_cell.length_c   1.000
_cell.angle_alpha   90.00
_cell.angle_beta   90.00
_cell.angle_gamma   90.00
#
_symmetry.space_group_name_H-M   'P 1'
#
loop_
_entity.id
_entity.type
_entity.pdbx_description
1 polymer ?
#
loop_
_entity_poly.entity_id
_entity_poly.type
_entity_poly.pdbx_seq_one_letter_code
_entity_poly.pdbx_strand_id
1 'polypeptide(L)'
;MIIRELKGIDEMVDQITVLNELYPDLNQEEYAADLAEMLPHNYGQVAVFEEDECLGISGFWIGRKLWCGKYLELDNIVVCSKHRSKGVGKLIFDYLHNKAKENGCTMIALDSYTTNYKAHKMFYNEGFAPRGFHFINILDDTGVRG
;
A
#
# COMPACT_ATOMS: atom_id res chain seq x y z
N MET A 1 -1.67 16.73 -10.78
CA MET A 1 -1.42 15.36 -10.28
C MET A 1 -2.52 14.43 -10.78
N ILE A 2 -2.12 13.27 -11.26
CA ILE A 2 -3.03 12.23 -11.74
C ILE A 2 -2.83 10.99 -10.89
N ILE A 3 -3.94 10.35 -10.47
CA ILE A 3 -3.89 9.07 -9.77
C ILE A 3 -4.47 7.98 -10.67
N ARG A 4 -3.77 6.85 -10.77
CA ARG A 4 -4.22 5.70 -11.55
C ARG A 4 -3.65 4.39 -11.02
N GLU A 5 -4.30 3.29 -11.36
CA GLU A 5 -3.76 1.96 -11.05
C GLU A 5 -2.64 1.61 -12.03
N LEU A 6 -1.61 0.97 -11.48
CA LEU A 6 -0.54 0.38 -12.28
C LEU A 6 -0.99 -0.97 -12.80
N LYS A 7 -0.66 -1.27 -14.06
CA LYS A 7 -1.13 -2.48 -14.74
C LYS A 7 0.04 -3.42 -15.01
N GLY A 8 0.05 -4.54 -14.32
CA GLY A 8 1.02 -5.58 -14.56
C GLY A 8 2.39 -5.34 -13.90
N ILE A 9 3.22 -6.35 -13.98
CA ILE A 9 4.51 -6.40 -13.31
C ILE A 9 5.44 -5.30 -13.81
N ASP A 10 5.50 -5.09 -15.12
CA ASP A 10 6.46 -4.14 -15.72
C ASP A 10 6.21 -2.71 -15.25
N GLU A 11 4.95 -2.25 -15.24
CA GLU A 11 4.61 -0.92 -14.73
C GLU A 11 4.96 -0.76 -13.25
N MET A 12 4.74 -1.81 -12.45
CA MET A 12 5.05 -1.79 -11.03
C MET A 12 6.54 -1.75 -10.78
N VAL A 13 7.31 -2.58 -11.49
CA VAL A 13 8.77 -2.62 -11.37
C VAL A 13 9.41 -1.30 -11.83
N ASP A 14 8.83 -0.63 -12.83
CA ASP A 14 9.32 0.66 -13.28
C ASP A 14 9.34 1.72 -12.16
N GLN A 15 8.50 1.56 -11.13
CA GLN A 15 8.41 2.49 -10.01
C GLN A 15 9.14 2.00 -8.76
N ILE A 16 10.07 1.07 -8.90
CA ILE A 16 10.77 0.46 -7.75
C ILE A 16 11.50 1.50 -6.88
N THR A 17 11.98 2.59 -7.48
CA THR A 17 12.69 3.63 -6.71
C THR A 17 11.82 4.25 -5.63
N VAL A 18 10.53 4.34 -5.85
CA VAL A 18 9.57 4.82 -4.84
C VAL A 18 9.47 3.79 -3.71
N LEU A 19 9.34 2.51 -4.06
CA LEU A 19 9.29 1.41 -3.08
C LEU A 19 10.58 1.27 -2.29
N ASN A 20 11.71 1.68 -2.86
CA ASN A 20 13.00 1.64 -2.16
C ASN A 20 13.06 2.60 -0.97
N GLU A 21 12.18 3.59 -0.87
CA GLU A 21 12.07 4.40 0.35
C GLU A 21 11.52 3.59 1.52
N LEU A 22 10.74 2.54 1.27
CA LEU A 22 10.28 1.59 2.31
C LEU A 22 11.25 0.41 2.44
N TYR A 23 11.72 -0.11 1.33
CA TYR A 23 12.53 -1.33 1.24
C TYR A 23 13.82 -1.03 0.47
N PRO A 24 14.84 -0.46 1.13
CA PRO A 24 16.07 -0.01 0.43
C PRO A 24 16.79 -1.11 -0.33
N ASP A 25 16.70 -2.36 0.13
CA ASP A 25 17.42 -3.48 -0.46
C ASP A 25 16.62 -4.25 -1.52
N LEU A 26 15.39 -3.84 -1.78
CA LEU A 26 14.55 -4.48 -2.79
C LEU A 26 15.11 -4.21 -4.18
N ASN A 27 15.44 -5.27 -4.92
CA ASN A 27 15.90 -5.15 -6.30
C ASN A 27 14.80 -5.56 -7.30
N GLN A 28 15.01 -5.23 -8.57
CA GLN A 28 14.01 -5.45 -9.62
C GLN A 28 13.65 -6.92 -9.79
N GLU A 29 14.64 -7.81 -9.72
CA GLU A 29 14.42 -9.24 -9.92
C GLU A 29 13.57 -9.84 -8.80
N GLU A 30 13.90 -9.55 -7.55
CA GLU A 30 13.13 -9.99 -6.39
C GLU A 30 11.72 -9.41 -6.42
N TYR A 31 11.59 -8.13 -6.74
CA TYR A 31 10.30 -7.46 -6.79
C TYR A 31 9.39 -8.09 -7.86
N ALA A 32 9.92 -8.33 -9.05
CA ALA A 32 9.16 -8.98 -10.12
C ALA A 32 8.71 -10.38 -9.72
N ALA A 33 9.57 -11.15 -9.04
CA ALA A 33 9.24 -12.49 -8.56
C ALA A 33 8.13 -12.45 -7.51
N ASP A 34 8.21 -11.52 -6.54
CA ASP A 34 7.18 -11.35 -5.52
C ASP A 34 5.84 -10.94 -6.14
N LEU A 35 5.86 -9.99 -7.08
CA LEU A 35 4.64 -9.55 -7.75
C LEU A 35 3.96 -10.67 -8.53
N ALA A 36 4.75 -11.55 -9.15
CA ALA A 36 4.21 -12.70 -9.87
C ALA A 36 3.40 -13.63 -8.96
N GLU A 37 3.79 -13.74 -7.69
CA GLU A 37 3.03 -14.51 -6.69
C GLU A 37 1.87 -13.72 -6.10
N MET A 38 2.00 -12.41 -5.96
CA MET A 38 1.00 -11.55 -5.32
C MET A 38 -0.20 -11.24 -6.22
N LEU A 39 0.03 -10.94 -7.48
CA LEU A 39 -1.02 -10.48 -8.39
C LEU A 39 -2.19 -11.46 -8.54
N PRO A 40 -1.99 -12.80 -8.59
CA PRO A 40 -3.11 -13.73 -8.66
C PRO A 40 -4.04 -13.72 -7.45
N HIS A 41 -3.62 -13.11 -6.34
CA HIS A 41 -4.37 -13.06 -5.07
C HIS A 41 -5.04 -11.71 -4.82
N ASN A 42 -5.40 -11.01 -5.90
CA ASN A 42 -6.10 -9.72 -5.83
C ASN A 42 -5.26 -8.59 -5.24
N TYR A 43 -3.94 -8.66 -5.44
CA TYR A 43 -3.07 -7.54 -5.16
C TYR A 43 -3.09 -6.55 -6.34
N GLY A 44 -3.06 -5.27 -6.02
CA GLY A 44 -2.93 -4.23 -7.01
C GLY A 44 -2.15 -3.04 -6.45
N GLN A 45 -1.86 -2.08 -7.30
CA GLN A 45 -1.20 -0.85 -6.89
C GLN A 45 -1.86 0.35 -7.55
N VAL A 46 -1.89 1.44 -6.81
CA VAL A 46 -2.28 2.76 -7.30
C VAL A 46 -1.10 3.71 -7.11
N ALA A 47 -0.91 4.60 -8.08
CA ALA A 47 0.19 5.56 -8.04
C ALA A 47 -0.29 6.96 -8.42
N VAL A 48 0.36 7.97 -7.85
CA VAL A 48 0.13 9.38 -8.15
C VAL A 48 1.28 9.87 -8.99
N PHE A 49 0.97 10.51 -10.12
CA PHE A 49 1.95 11.05 -11.05
C PHE A 49 1.77 12.55 -11.23
N GLU A 50 2.86 13.24 -11.41
CA GLU A 50 2.93 14.59 -11.94
C GLU A 50 3.82 14.55 -13.17
N GLU A 51 3.23 14.73 -14.35
CA GLU A 51 3.87 14.41 -15.63
C GLU A 51 4.28 12.93 -15.63
N ASP A 52 5.57 12.63 -15.82
CA ASP A 52 6.07 11.25 -15.83
C ASP A 52 6.65 10.81 -14.49
N GLU A 53 6.66 11.69 -13.48
CA GLU A 53 7.24 11.40 -12.18
C GLU A 53 6.21 10.79 -11.24
N CYS A 54 6.56 9.63 -10.64
CA CYS A 54 5.74 9.01 -9.62
C CYS A 54 6.03 9.67 -8.27
N LEU A 55 4.98 10.23 -7.65
CA LEU A 55 5.09 10.95 -6.38
C LEU A 55 4.78 10.07 -5.17
N GLY A 56 4.05 8.99 -5.38
CA GLY A 56 3.69 8.08 -4.31
C GLY A 56 2.93 6.87 -4.83
N ILE A 57 2.94 5.82 -4.05
CA ILE A 57 2.30 4.53 -4.38
C ILE A 57 1.62 3.96 -3.14
N SER A 58 0.54 3.24 -3.34
CA SER A 58 0.04 2.28 -2.36
C SER A 58 -0.32 0.98 -3.04
N GLY A 59 0.11 -0.12 -2.46
CA GLY A 59 -0.46 -1.42 -2.76
C GLY A 59 -1.79 -1.59 -2.06
N PHE A 60 -2.58 -2.53 -2.54
CA PHE A 60 -3.81 -2.94 -1.88
C PHE A 60 -4.12 -4.39 -2.17
N TRP A 61 -4.78 -5.02 -1.20
CA TRP A 61 -5.30 -6.37 -1.31
C TRP A 61 -6.81 -6.32 -1.14
N ILE A 62 -7.54 -7.11 -1.90
CA ILE A 62 -8.97 -7.28 -1.71
C ILE A 62 -9.22 -8.73 -1.35
N GLY A 63 -9.86 -8.97 -0.21
CA GLY A 63 -10.11 -10.31 0.29
C GLY A 63 -11.40 -10.38 1.08
N ARG A 64 -11.64 -11.53 1.69
CA ARG A 64 -12.83 -11.77 2.51
C ARG A 64 -12.45 -12.57 3.75
N LYS A 65 -12.96 -12.14 4.89
CA LYS A 65 -12.83 -12.84 6.17
C LYS A 65 -14.19 -12.98 6.81
N LEU A 66 -14.35 -14.00 7.62
CA LEU A 66 -15.67 -14.28 8.24
C LEU A 66 -16.12 -13.15 9.16
N TRP A 67 -15.18 -12.53 9.89
CA TRP A 67 -15.53 -11.51 10.89
C TRP A 67 -15.89 -10.16 10.29
N CYS A 68 -15.42 -9.83 9.10
CA CYS A 68 -15.63 -8.51 8.52
C CYS A 68 -16.22 -8.51 7.11
N GLY A 69 -16.35 -9.68 6.46
CA GLY A 69 -16.79 -9.74 5.07
C GLY A 69 -15.70 -9.34 4.10
N LYS A 70 -16.08 -8.66 3.02
CA LYS A 70 -15.12 -8.21 2.01
C LYS A 70 -14.38 -6.97 2.48
N TYR A 71 -13.07 -6.96 2.32
CA TYR A 71 -12.22 -5.86 2.78
C TYR A 71 -11.21 -5.46 1.71
N LEU A 72 -10.74 -4.22 1.81
CA LEU A 72 -9.57 -3.75 1.10
C LEU A 72 -8.51 -3.38 2.14
N GLU A 73 -7.31 -3.95 2.00
CA GLU A 73 -6.19 -3.64 2.89
C GLU A 73 -5.12 -2.88 2.13
N LEU A 74 -4.78 -1.69 2.65
CA LEU A 74 -3.64 -0.94 2.12
C LEU A 74 -2.35 -1.60 2.55
N ASP A 75 -1.39 -1.61 1.64
CA ASP A 75 -0.06 -2.18 1.87
C ASP A 75 0.97 -1.37 1.09
N ASN A 76 2.18 -1.25 1.63
CA ASN A 76 3.26 -0.56 0.94
C ASN A 76 2.93 0.90 0.58
N ILE A 77 2.24 1.62 1.47
CA ILE A 77 1.95 3.02 1.21
C ILE A 77 3.20 3.86 1.42
N VAL A 78 3.58 4.63 0.40
CA VAL A 78 4.75 5.50 0.44
C VAL A 78 4.53 6.73 -0.41
N VAL A 79 4.85 7.89 0.17
CA VAL A 79 4.96 9.16 -0.57
C VAL A 79 6.44 9.53 -0.62
N CYS A 80 6.94 9.83 -1.81
CA CYS A 80 8.33 10.22 -1.97
C CYS A 80 8.66 11.37 -1.01
N SER A 81 9.79 11.27 -0.34
CA SER A 81 10.19 12.23 0.70
C SER A 81 10.19 13.68 0.22
N LYS A 82 10.60 13.91 -1.02
CA LYS A 82 10.63 15.25 -1.64
C LYS A 82 9.24 15.79 -2.03
N HIS A 83 8.20 14.95 -1.94
CA HIS A 83 6.83 15.32 -2.34
C HIS A 83 5.84 15.25 -1.19
N ARG A 84 6.32 15.13 0.04
CA ARG A 84 5.44 15.12 1.23
C ARG A 84 4.79 16.48 1.41
N SER A 85 3.62 16.47 2.06
CA SER A 85 2.81 17.67 2.34
C SER A 85 2.22 18.34 1.09
N LYS A 86 2.14 17.62 -0.03
CA LYS A 86 1.50 18.09 -1.28
C LYS A 86 0.13 17.47 -1.53
N GLY A 87 -0.39 16.71 -0.57
CA GLY A 87 -1.68 16.05 -0.71
C GLY A 87 -1.66 14.70 -1.45
N VAL A 88 -0.48 14.14 -1.70
CA VAL A 88 -0.35 12.86 -2.42
C VAL A 88 -1.00 11.72 -1.61
N GLY A 89 -0.72 11.64 -0.32
CA GLY A 89 -1.31 10.63 0.55
C GLY A 89 -2.84 10.72 0.58
N LYS A 90 -3.37 11.93 0.65
CA LYS A 90 -4.83 12.16 0.65
C LYS A 90 -5.47 11.65 -0.64
N LEU A 91 -4.86 11.89 -1.79
CA LEU A 91 -5.34 11.37 -3.06
C LEU A 91 -5.39 9.83 -3.05
N ILE A 92 -4.34 9.19 -2.51
CA ILE A 92 -4.28 7.73 -2.41
C ILE A 92 -5.40 7.21 -1.52
N PHE A 93 -5.57 7.76 -0.31
CA PHE A 93 -6.63 7.34 0.61
C PHE A 93 -8.02 7.52 -0.01
N ASP A 94 -8.28 8.66 -0.62
CA ASP A 94 -9.59 8.92 -1.23
C ASP A 94 -9.88 7.95 -2.37
N TYR A 95 -8.89 7.67 -3.20
CA TYR A 95 -9.03 6.70 -4.30
C TYR A 95 -9.37 5.30 -3.76
N LEU A 96 -8.63 4.84 -2.76
CA LEU A 96 -8.81 3.50 -2.23
C LEU A 96 -10.10 3.36 -1.41
N HIS A 97 -10.55 4.42 -0.74
CA HIS A 97 -11.87 4.46 -0.12
C HIS A 97 -12.96 4.26 -1.16
N ASN A 98 -12.89 4.99 -2.27
CA ASN A 98 -13.87 4.86 -3.34
C ASN A 98 -13.83 3.48 -3.99
N LYS A 99 -12.62 2.96 -4.23
CA LYS A 99 -12.44 1.62 -4.78
C LYS A 99 -13.05 0.56 -3.87
N ALA A 100 -12.83 0.66 -2.57
CA ALA A 100 -13.42 -0.25 -1.60
C ALA A 100 -14.95 -0.24 -1.67
N LYS A 101 -15.55 0.95 -1.71
CA LYS A 101 -17.01 1.10 -1.84
C LYS A 101 -17.52 0.50 -3.14
N GLU A 102 -16.88 0.77 -4.26
CA GLU A 102 -17.25 0.26 -5.58
C GLU A 102 -17.17 -1.27 -5.64
N ASN A 103 -16.26 -1.87 -4.87
CA ASN A 103 -16.11 -3.33 -4.80
C ASN A 103 -16.98 -3.98 -3.73
N GLY A 104 -17.85 -3.23 -3.05
CA GLY A 104 -18.71 -3.78 -2.02
C GLY A 104 -17.98 -4.16 -0.73
N CYS A 105 -16.82 -3.56 -0.47
CA CYS A 105 -16.10 -3.81 0.78
C CYS A 105 -16.82 -3.16 1.96
N THR A 106 -16.82 -3.87 3.08
CA THR A 106 -17.40 -3.35 4.32
C THR A 106 -16.37 -2.63 5.17
N MET A 107 -15.10 -2.77 4.84
CA MET A 107 -14.00 -2.28 5.67
C MET A 107 -12.76 -2.01 4.82
N ILE A 108 -12.00 -1.01 5.24
CA ILE A 108 -10.63 -0.77 4.79
C ILE A 108 -9.72 -0.98 6.00
N ALA A 109 -8.60 -1.64 5.78
CA ALA A 109 -7.64 -1.94 6.85
C ALA A 109 -6.23 -1.56 6.41
N LEU A 110 -5.35 -1.41 7.38
CA LEU A 110 -3.91 -1.30 7.17
C LEU A 110 -3.17 -1.74 8.43
N ASP A 111 -1.91 -2.12 8.27
CA ASP A 111 -1.01 -2.39 9.37
C ASP A 111 -0.01 -1.25 9.50
N SER A 112 0.40 -0.99 10.75
CA SER A 112 1.43 0.01 11.03
C SER A 112 2.23 -0.43 12.25
N TYR A 113 3.53 -0.15 12.24
CA TYR A 113 4.34 -0.36 13.44
C TYR A 113 3.86 0.56 14.57
N THR A 114 3.86 0.03 15.78
CA THR A 114 3.39 0.75 16.98
C THR A 114 4.17 2.03 17.25
N THR A 115 5.38 2.13 16.73
CA THR A 115 6.28 3.27 16.94
C THR A 115 6.19 4.35 15.85
N ASN A 116 5.43 4.11 14.79
CA ASN A 116 5.30 5.06 13.69
C ASN A 116 4.24 6.13 13.97
N TYR A 117 4.51 6.99 14.94
CA TYR A 117 3.54 7.96 15.46
C TYR A 117 3.05 8.96 14.41
N LYS A 118 3.92 9.40 13.50
CA LYS A 118 3.51 10.32 12.41
C LYS A 118 2.47 9.70 11.50
N ALA A 119 2.68 8.44 11.13
CA ALA A 119 1.73 7.71 10.30
C ALA A 119 0.41 7.48 11.03
N HIS A 120 0.46 7.17 12.34
CA HIS A 120 -0.75 6.99 13.14
C HIS A 120 -1.64 8.22 13.12
N LYS A 121 -1.05 9.41 13.24
CA LYS A 121 -1.82 10.66 13.17
C LYS A 121 -2.55 10.80 11.84
N MET A 122 -1.87 10.50 10.74
CA MET A 122 -2.47 10.51 9.42
C MET A 122 -3.62 9.50 9.32
N PHE A 123 -3.43 8.29 9.83
CA PHE A 123 -4.45 7.24 9.79
C PHE A 123 -5.69 7.64 10.59
N TYR A 124 -5.52 8.21 11.79
CA TYR A 124 -6.65 8.75 12.57
C TYR A 124 -7.40 9.82 11.79
N ASN A 125 -6.68 10.72 11.13
CA ASN A 125 -7.29 11.79 10.32
C ASN A 125 -8.09 11.23 9.14
N GLU A 126 -7.69 10.07 8.61
CA GLU A 126 -8.38 9.40 7.50
C GLU A 126 -9.48 8.45 7.99
N GLY A 127 -9.80 8.43 9.28
CA GLY A 127 -10.90 7.66 9.83
C GLY A 127 -10.54 6.25 10.30
N PHE A 128 -9.27 5.89 10.32
CA PHE A 128 -8.82 4.60 10.85
C PHE A 128 -8.68 4.64 12.35
N ALA A 129 -8.92 3.51 13.01
CA ALA A 129 -8.67 3.33 14.43
C ALA A 129 -8.14 1.92 14.69
N PRO A 130 -7.20 1.73 15.62
CA PRO A 130 -6.74 0.40 15.95
C PRO A 130 -7.81 -0.36 16.72
N ARG A 131 -8.17 -1.56 16.26
CA ARG A 131 -9.20 -2.39 16.90
C ARG A 131 -8.66 -3.69 17.49
N GLY A 132 -7.44 -4.09 17.12
CA GLY A 132 -6.83 -5.31 17.60
C GLY A 132 -5.34 -5.28 17.35
N PHE A 133 -4.66 -6.31 17.83
CA PHE A 133 -3.22 -6.46 17.60
C PHE A 133 -2.97 -7.49 16.52
N HIS A 134 -1.93 -7.25 15.74
CA HIS A 134 -1.42 -8.18 14.75
C HIS A 134 -0.25 -8.92 15.40
N PHE A 135 -0.45 -10.19 15.80
CA PHE A 135 0.59 -10.99 16.42
C PHE A 135 1.39 -11.72 15.35
N ILE A 136 2.71 -11.60 15.42
CA ILE A 136 3.62 -12.17 14.42
C ILE A 136 4.62 -13.08 15.15
N ASN A 137 4.80 -14.29 14.61
CA ASN A 137 5.88 -15.21 15.00
C ASN A 137 6.71 -15.49 13.76
N ILE A 138 7.89 -14.88 13.66
CA ILE A 138 8.75 -15.00 12.48
C ILE A 138 9.38 -16.38 12.44
N LEU A 139 9.12 -17.14 11.38
CA LEU A 139 9.69 -18.47 11.17
C LEU A 139 11.02 -18.40 10.42
N ASP A 140 11.16 -17.46 9.50
CA ASP A 140 12.36 -17.22 8.72
C ASP A 140 12.44 -15.73 8.41
N ASP A 141 13.43 -15.06 8.97
CA ASP A 141 13.57 -13.61 8.85
C ASP A 141 14.18 -13.14 7.54
N THR A 142 14.70 -14.05 6.71
CA THR A 142 15.31 -13.69 5.42
C THR A 142 14.32 -13.05 4.46
N GLY A 143 13.02 -13.38 4.57
CA GLY A 143 11.97 -12.80 3.74
C GLY A 143 11.25 -11.60 4.38
N VAL A 144 11.66 -11.19 5.58
CA VAL A 144 10.98 -10.10 6.30
C VAL A 144 11.74 -8.80 6.09
N ARG A 145 11.05 -7.80 5.55
CA ARG A 145 11.59 -6.45 5.33
C ARG A 145 10.95 -5.47 6.30
N GLY A 146 11.77 -4.65 6.91
CA GLY A 146 11.32 -3.60 7.83
C GLY A 146 11.43 -3.95 9.31
#